data_dbfde211504eef7260685a9e53ea4d15
#
_entry.id   dbfde211504eef7260685a9e53ea4d15
#
_cell.length_a   1.000
_cell.length_b   1.000
_cell.length_c   1.000
_cell.angle_alpha   90.00
_cell.angle_beta   90.00
_cell.angle_gamma   90.00
#
_symmetry.space_group_name_H-M   'P 1'
#
loop_
_entity.id
_entity.type
_entity.pdbx_description
1 polymer ?
#
loop_
_entity_poly.entity_id
_entity_poly.type
_entity_poly.pdbx_seq_one_letter_code
_entity_poly.pdbx_strand_id
1 'polypeptide(L)'
;MRRVLATVTVIGVLAAIGALVAPTALAAPRLLQVSPKQVSFGTQPVGSLTFEGVTVTNTSSVSLLVLVDAVELPDDFNFGNIGGSTCIALEGQVLAPGESCVAVVGFQPSEFFAGHWQTATLLVTARDPVSNALLQSVTVRVRGRGV
;
A
#
# COMPACT_ATOMS: atom_id res chain seq x y z
N MET A 1 -71.42 39.62 -40.84
CA MET A 1 -70.74 39.33 -39.51
C MET A 1 -70.02 38.00 -39.64
N ARG A 2 -68.69 38.01 -39.84
CA ARG A 2 -67.83 36.79 -39.90
C ARG A 2 -67.09 36.63 -38.60
N ARG A 3 -67.33 35.50 -37.95
CA ARG A 3 -66.59 35.13 -36.72
C ARG A 3 -65.34 34.37 -37.18
N VAL A 4 -64.16 34.87 -36.80
CA VAL A 4 -62.88 34.24 -36.99
C VAL A 4 -62.62 33.42 -35.74
N LEU A 5 -62.49 32.07 -35.85
CA LEU A 5 -62.03 31.17 -34.82
C LEU A 5 -60.48 31.16 -34.84
N ALA A 6 -59.90 31.56 -33.76
CA ALA A 6 -58.46 31.41 -33.56
C ALA A 6 -58.13 30.04 -32.93
N THR A 7 -57.38 29.25 -33.66
CA THR A 7 -56.89 27.96 -33.21
C THR A 7 -55.60 28.16 -32.43
N VAL A 8 -55.61 27.83 -31.13
CA VAL A 8 -54.42 27.87 -30.27
C VAL A 8 -53.70 26.53 -30.37
N THR A 9 -52.51 26.52 -30.99
CA THR A 9 -51.64 25.36 -31.05
C THR A 9 -50.76 25.32 -29.78
N VAL A 10 -50.97 24.32 -28.93
CA VAL A 10 -50.12 24.08 -27.76
C VAL A 10 -48.91 23.23 -28.20
N ILE A 11 -47.73 23.83 -28.23
CA ILE A 11 -46.45 23.13 -28.50
C ILE A 11 -45.98 22.53 -27.17
N GLY A 12 -46.12 21.20 -27.04
CA GLY A 12 -45.56 20.45 -25.90
C GLY A 12 -44.04 20.35 -26.03
N VAL A 13 -43.33 20.97 -25.08
CA VAL A 13 -41.88 20.79 -24.92
C VAL A 13 -41.61 19.50 -24.15
N LEU A 14 -41.16 18.44 -24.83
CA LEU A 14 -40.61 17.24 -24.18
C LEU A 14 -39.21 17.59 -23.62
N ALA A 15 -39.12 17.74 -22.33
CA ALA A 15 -37.84 17.77 -21.62
C ALA A 15 -37.26 16.35 -21.53
N ALA A 16 -36.26 16.04 -22.35
CA ALA A 16 -35.48 14.80 -22.26
C ALA A 16 -34.57 14.91 -21.04
N ILE A 17 -34.90 14.20 -19.94
CA ILE A 17 -34.05 14.04 -18.80
C ILE A 17 -32.97 13.04 -19.19
N GLY A 18 -31.82 13.52 -19.66
CA GLY A 18 -30.61 12.74 -19.86
C GLY A 18 -30.03 12.32 -18.52
N ALA A 19 -30.17 11.05 -18.13
CA ALA A 19 -29.47 10.50 -16.96
C ALA A 19 -27.97 10.51 -17.27
N LEU A 20 -27.23 11.41 -16.62
CA LEU A 20 -25.76 11.39 -16.58
C LEU A 20 -25.31 10.14 -15.81
N VAL A 21 -25.01 9.07 -16.54
CA VAL A 21 -24.31 7.91 -15.97
C VAL A 21 -22.87 8.36 -15.69
N ALA A 22 -22.56 8.61 -14.44
CA ALA A 22 -21.19 8.89 -14.02
C ALA A 22 -20.32 7.66 -14.34
N PRO A 23 -19.14 7.80 -14.98
CA PRO A 23 -18.25 6.69 -15.20
C PRO A 23 -17.80 6.15 -13.83
N THR A 24 -18.11 4.87 -13.55
CA THR A 24 -17.54 4.16 -12.41
C THR A 24 -16.04 4.05 -12.65
N ALA A 25 -15.26 4.81 -11.87
CA ALA A 25 -13.81 4.68 -11.88
C ALA A 25 -13.45 3.26 -11.45
N LEU A 26 -13.01 2.43 -12.39
CA LEU A 26 -12.45 1.12 -12.10
C LEU A 26 -11.19 1.36 -11.27
N ALA A 27 -11.19 0.86 -10.02
CA ALA A 27 -9.99 0.91 -9.19
C ALA A 27 -8.84 0.22 -9.93
N ALA A 28 -7.68 0.87 -10.01
CA ALA A 28 -6.50 0.29 -10.63
C ALA A 28 -6.20 -1.08 -9.99
N PRO A 29 -5.87 -2.11 -10.78
CA PRO A 29 -5.59 -3.43 -10.27
C PRO A 29 -4.43 -3.36 -9.28
N ARG A 30 -4.58 -4.00 -8.12
CA ARG A 30 -3.49 -4.09 -7.14
C ARG A 30 -2.49 -5.11 -7.65
N LEU A 31 -1.25 -4.70 -7.83
CA LEU A 31 -0.16 -5.55 -8.28
C LEU A 31 0.48 -6.32 -7.12
N LEU A 32 0.50 -5.70 -5.92
CA LEU A 32 1.05 -6.29 -4.70
C LEU A 32 -0.02 -6.41 -3.61
N GLN A 33 0.03 -7.55 -2.92
CA GLN A 33 -0.58 -7.73 -1.60
C GLN A 33 0.53 -7.69 -0.56
N VAL A 34 0.41 -6.81 0.41
CA VAL A 34 1.34 -6.66 1.54
C VAL A 34 0.60 -6.93 2.84
N SER A 35 1.11 -7.85 3.65
CA SER A 35 0.46 -8.27 4.90
C SER A 35 1.48 -8.67 5.96
N PRO A 36 1.32 -8.14 7.19
CA PRO A 36 0.40 -7.09 7.59
C PRO A 36 0.85 -5.71 7.07
N LYS A 37 -0.08 -4.75 6.98
CA LYS A 37 0.24 -3.34 6.67
C LYS A 37 0.63 -2.52 7.90
N GLN A 38 0.47 -3.10 9.07
CA GLN A 38 0.88 -2.54 10.34
C GLN A 38 1.45 -3.65 11.21
N VAL A 39 2.71 -3.47 11.63
CA VAL A 39 3.43 -4.34 12.55
C VAL A 39 3.47 -3.67 13.91
N SER A 40 3.17 -4.41 14.98
CA SER A 40 3.25 -3.91 16.34
C SER A 40 3.99 -4.89 17.22
N PHE A 41 5.16 -4.48 17.68
CA PHE A 41 5.95 -5.24 18.68
C PHE A 41 5.36 -5.14 20.09
N GLY A 42 4.36 -4.27 20.31
CA GLY A 42 3.83 -4.03 21.63
C GLY A 42 4.86 -3.38 22.53
N THR A 43 4.84 -3.79 23.81
CA THR A 43 5.79 -3.36 24.83
C THR A 43 6.82 -4.47 25.07
N GLN A 44 8.11 -4.15 24.94
CA GLN A 44 9.21 -5.09 25.01
C GLN A 44 10.21 -4.64 26.12
N PRO A 45 10.84 -5.57 26.83
CA PRO A 45 11.93 -5.22 27.74
C PRO A 45 13.09 -4.57 26.98
N VAL A 46 13.70 -3.54 27.60
CA VAL A 46 14.91 -2.92 27.05
C VAL A 46 16.00 -3.97 26.80
N GLY A 47 16.65 -3.88 25.64
CA GLY A 47 17.70 -4.82 25.21
C GLY A 47 17.19 -6.14 24.62
N SER A 48 15.90 -6.47 24.76
CA SER A 48 15.33 -7.66 24.10
C SER A 48 15.22 -7.45 22.59
N LEU A 49 15.58 -8.47 21.81
CA LEU A 49 15.47 -8.44 20.36
C LEU A 49 14.31 -9.32 19.91
N THR A 50 13.35 -8.74 19.20
CA THR A 50 12.20 -9.43 18.61
C THR A 50 12.12 -9.18 17.12
N PHE A 51 11.54 -10.14 16.37
CA PHE A 51 11.41 -10.06 14.92
C PHE A 51 9.97 -10.27 14.50
N GLU A 52 9.54 -9.52 13.48
CA GLU A 52 8.24 -9.66 12.85
C GLU A 52 8.40 -9.65 11.32
N GLY A 53 7.58 -10.43 10.63
CA GLY A 53 7.64 -10.57 9.18
C GLY A 53 6.52 -9.83 8.46
N VAL A 54 6.84 -9.23 7.33
CA VAL A 54 5.89 -8.64 6.38
C VAL A 54 5.97 -9.44 5.09
N THR A 55 4.89 -10.12 4.74
CA THR A 55 4.79 -10.89 3.49
C THR A 55 4.36 -9.96 2.34
N VAL A 56 5.10 -10.01 1.26
CA VAL A 56 4.80 -9.31 0.00
C VAL A 56 4.53 -10.35 -1.07
N THR A 57 3.35 -10.30 -1.67
CA THR A 57 2.92 -11.24 -2.72
C THR A 57 2.65 -10.48 -4.02
N ASN A 58 3.18 -10.97 -5.13
CA ASN A 58 2.82 -10.52 -6.46
C ASN A 58 1.46 -11.10 -6.86
N THR A 59 0.43 -10.25 -6.88
CA THR A 59 -0.94 -10.64 -7.28
C THR A 59 -1.26 -10.31 -8.73
N SER A 60 -0.29 -9.81 -9.48
CA SER A 60 -0.43 -9.51 -10.90
C SER A 60 -0.19 -10.73 -11.79
N SER A 61 -0.43 -10.59 -13.07
CA SER A 61 -0.16 -11.63 -14.08
C SER A 61 1.24 -11.54 -14.71
N VAL A 62 2.08 -10.61 -14.25
CA VAL A 62 3.45 -10.39 -14.77
C VAL A 62 4.46 -10.43 -13.64
N SER A 63 5.72 -10.71 -13.97
CA SER A 63 6.81 -10.61 -12.99
C SER A 63 7.04 -9.17 -12.56
N LEU A 64 7.32 -8.96 -11.29
CA LEU A 64 7.57 -7.65 -10.69
C LEU A 64 8.91 -7.64 -9.97
N LEU A 65 9.68 -6.58 -10.12
CA LEU A 65 10.81 -6.30 -9.24
C LEU A 65 10.28 -5.63 -7.98
N VAL A 66 10.40 -6.32 -6.84
CA VAL A 66 9.96 -5.84 -5.54
C VAL A 66 11.17 -5.36 -4.74
N LEU A 67 11.10 -4.12 -4.26
CA LEU A 67 12.06 -3.56 -3.31
C LEU A 67 11.31 -3.20 -2.03
N VAL A 68 11.98 -3.42 -0.91
CA VAL A 68 11.49 -3.02 0.40
C VAL A 68 12.57 -2.16 1.05
N ASP A 69 12.25 -0.91 1.31
CA ASP A 69 13.14 0.08 1.89
C ASP A 69 12.58 0.60 3.22
N ALA A 70 13.46 0.93 4.15
CA ALA A 70 13.10 1.68 5.34
C ALA A 70 13.19 3.18 5.04
N VAL A 71 12.07 3.88 5.10
CA VAL A 71 12.01 5.34 4.84
C VAL A 71 12.35 6.11 6.12
N GLU A 72 11.81 5.62 7.24
CA GLU A 72 12.09 6.15 8.58
C GLU A 72 12.40 4.95 9.48
N LEU A 73 13.63 4.87 9.97
CA LEU A 73 14.10 3.76 10.79
C LEU A 73 14.86 4.31 12.00
N PRO A 74 14.20 4.50 13.15
CA PRO A 74 14.88 4.81 14.41
C PRO A 74 15.87 3.70 14.82
N ASP A 75 16.88 4.04 15.59
CA ASP A 75 17.98 3.15 15.97
C ASP A 75 17.54 1.85 16.69
N ASP A 76 16.37 1.87 17.35
CA ASP A 76 15.79 0.70 18.00
C ASP A 76 15.21 -0.33 17.02
N PHE A 77 15.09 0.00 15.74
CA PHE A 77 14.63 -0.91 14.70
C PHE A 77 15.78 -1.36 13.81
N ASN A 78 15.74 -2.62 13.42
CA ASN A 78 16.66 -3.23 12.47
C ASN A 78 15.87 -3.71 11.25
N PHE A 79 16.39 -3.43 10.07
CA PHE A 79 15.82 -3.86 8.81
C PHE A 79 16.92 -4.28 7.83
N GLY A 80 16.58 -5.19 6.93
CA GLY A 80 17.50 -5.67 5.89
C GLY A 80 17.59 -7.21 5.87
N ASN A 81 18.79 -7.73 5.63
CA ASN A 81 19.05 -9.17 5.53
C ASN A 81 19.15 -9.84 6.92
N ILE A 82 18.08 -9.73 7.72
CA ILE A 82 18.02 -10.25 9.09
C ILE A 82 16.91 -11.29 9.23
N GLY A 83 17.07 -12.21 10.17
CA GLY A 83 15.99 -13.07 10.67
C GLY A 83 15.26 -13.92 9.63
N GLY A 84 15.88 -14.25 8.49
CA GLY A 84 15.23 -15.02 7.43
C GLY A 84 14.45 -14.17 6.42
N SER A 85 14.77 -12.89 6.28
CA SER A 85 14.25 -12.04 5.20
C SER A 85 14.57 -12.65 3.83
N THR A 86 13.57 -12.78 2.97
CA THR A 86 13.71 -13.24 1.58
C THR A 86 13.45 -12.12 0.58
N CYS A 87 12.79 -11.02 0.97
CA CYS A 87 12.80 -9.77 0.22
C CYS A 87 14.13 -9.06 0.46
N ILE A 88 15.06 -9.11 -0.50
CA ILE A 88 16.37 -8.48 -0.37
C ILE A 88 16.23 -6.97 -0.49
N ALA A 89 16.56 -6.24 0.58
CA ALA A 89 16.27 -4.81 0.70
C ALA A 89 16.99 -3.94 -0.35
N LEU A 90 18.25 -4.22 -0.66
CA LEU A 90 19.07 -3.32 -1.49
C LEU A 90 19.07 -3.65 -2.99
N GLU A 91 18.90 -4.91 -3.34
CA GLU A 91 18.98 -5.36 -4.75
C GLU A 91 17.60 -5.59 -5.37
N GLY A 92 16.58 -5.70 -4.51
CA GLY A 92 15.24 -6.10 -4.93
C GLY A 92 15.13 -7.60 -5.23
N GLN A 93 13.91 -8.09 -5.27
CA GLN A 93 13.57 -9.47 -5.58
C GLN A 93 12.60 -9.49 -6.76
N VAL A 94 12.91 -10.24 -7.81
CA VAL A 94 11.94 -10.50 -8.89
C VAL A 94 10.99 -11.59 -8.42
N LEU A 95 9.70 -11.26 -8.34
CA LEU A 95 8.62 -12.19 -8.01
C LEU A 95 7.81 -12.51 -9.27
N ALA A 96 7.70 -13.78 -9.62
CA ALA A 96 6.76 -14.24 -10.64
C ALA A 96 5.30 -14.09 -10.15
N PRO A 97 4.29 -14.20 -11.03
CA PRO A 97 2.89 -14.18 -10.63
C PRO A 97 2.58 -15.20 -9.54
N GLY A 98 1.99 -14.74 -8.44
CA GLY A 98 1.65 -15.57 -7.28
C GLY A 98 2.79 -15.82 -6.30
N GLU A 99 4.03 -15.47 -6.62
CA GLU A 99 5.17 -15.62 -5.70
C GLU A 99 5.14 -14.58 -4.59
N SER A 100 5.78 -14.94 -3.47
CA SER A 100 5.89 -14.13 -2.28
C SER A 100 7.30 -14.08 -1.75
N CYS A 101 7.64 -12.97 -1.09
CA CYS A 101 8.83 -12.86 -0.26
C CYS A 101 8.45 -12.31 1.13
N VAL A 102 9.33 -12.45 2.10
CA VAL A 102 9.14 -11.93 3.46
C VAL A 102 10.22 -10.90 3.75
N ALA A 103 9.80 -9.73 4.18
CA ALA A 103 10.67 -8.71 4.75
C ALA A 103 10.59 -8.80 6.28
N VAL A 104 11.73 -8.96 6.93
CA VAL A 104 11.79 -9.07 8.40
C VAL A 104 12.24 -7.76 8.99
N VAL A 105 11.53 -7.33 10.04
CA VAL A 105 11.86 -6.17 10.87
C VAL A 105 12.21 -6.66 12.26
N GLY A 106 13.33 -6.20 12.81
CA GLY A 106 13.70 -6.41 14.20
C GLY A 106 13.42 -5.16 15.02
N PHE A 107 13.08 -5.35 16.29
CA PHE A 107 12.93 -4.29 17.27
C PHE A 107 13.72 -4.65 18.53
N GLN A 108 14.64 -3.77 18.90
CA GLN A 108 15.48 -3.90 20.10
C GLN A 108 15.49 -2.56 20.84
N PRO A 109 14.55 -2.35 21.78
CA PRO A 109 14.44 -1.08 22.47
C PRO A 109 15.67 -0.78 23.30
N SER A 110 16.19 0.43 23.18
CA SER A 110 17.28 0.96 23.98
C SER A 110 16.77 1.65 25.23
N GLU A 111 17.64 1.79 26.25
CA GLU A 111 17.35 2.57 27.46
C GLU A 111 17.03 4.03 27.15
N PHE A 112 17.62 4.56 26.07
CA PHE A 112 17.49 5.96 25.68
C PHE A 112 16.05 6.34 25.31
N PHE A 113 15.31 5.40 24.75
CA PHE A 113 13.91 5.59 24.35
C PHE A 113 12.91 4.83 25.23
N ALA A 114 13.36 4.30 26.37
CA ALA A 114 12.49 3.57 27.29
C ALA A 114 11.26 4.42 27.69
N GLY A 115 10.11 3.80 27.72
CA GLY A 115 8.83 4.45 28.04
C GLY A 115 8.17 5.19 26.88
N HIS A 116 8.84 5.35 25.74
CA HIS A 116 8.30 6.04 24.56
C HIS A 116 7.92 5.06 23.42
N TRP A 117 6.83 5.35 22.73
CA TRP A 117 6.49 4.66 21.49
C TRP A 117 7.41 5.12 20.36
N GLN A 118 7.99 4.15 19.68
CA GLN A 118 8.78 4.35 18.48
C GLN A 118 8.02 3.87 17.27
N THR A 119 8.19 4.55 16.15
CA THR A 119 7.56 4.19 14.88
C THR A 119 8.60 4.15 13.77
N ALA A 120 8.49 3.16 12.91
CA ALA A 120 9.24 3.05 11.68
C ALA A 120 8.29 2.93 10.48
N THR A 121 8.78 3.25 9.30
CA THR A 121 8.02 3.18 8.05
C THR A 121 8.81 2.41 7.01
N LEU A 122 8.23 1.33 6.50
CA LEU A 122 8.75 0.60 5.35
C LEU A 122 7.97 1.00 4.10
N LEU A 123 8.66 1.16 3.01
CA LEU A 123 8.12 1.38 1.67
C LEU A 123 8.36 0.14 0.82
N VAL A 124 7.28 -0.53 0.42
CA VAL A 124 7.31 -1.64 -0.53
C VAL A 124 6.97 -1.10 -1.90
N THR A 125 7.86 -1.28 -2.86
CA THR A 125 7.65 -0.84 -4.24
C THR A 125 7.63 -2.01 -5.19
N ALA A 126 6.71 -1.98 -6.16
CA ALA A 126 6.71 -2.83 -7.33
C ALA A 126 7.19 -2.03 -8.54
N ARG A 127 8.15 -2.58 -9.25
CA ARG A 127 8.72 -1.98 -10.47
C ARG A 127 8.69 -2.97 -11.61
N ASP A 128 8.71 -2.44 -12.81
CA ASP A 128 8.97 -3.25 -14.00
C ASP A 128 10.42 -3.77 -13.97
N PRO A 129 10.65 -5.09 -14.09
CA PRO A 129 12.00 -5.65 -13.94
C PRO A 129 12.97 -5.28 -15.06
N VAL A 130 12.49 -4.76 -16.19
CA VAL A 130 13.32 -4.39 -17.35
C VAL A 130 13.57 -2.89 -17.37
N SER A 131 12.52 -2.09 -17.29
CA SER A 131 12.62 -0.62 -17.37
C SER A 131 12.87 0.05 -16.02
N ASN A 132 12.74 -0.68 -14.90
CA ASN A 132 12.79 -0.19 -13.53
C ASN A 132 11.74 0.89 -13.21
N ALA A 133 10.70 1.02 -14.06
CA ALA A 133 9.63 1.97 -13.85
C ALA A 133 8.80 1.61 -12.61
N LEU A 134 8.50 2.59 -11.77
CA LEU A 134 7.65 2.41 -10.59
C LEU A 134 6.20 2.15 -11.04
N LEU A 135 5.64 1.03 -10.61
CA LEU A 135 4.27 0.60 -10.94
C LEU A 135 3.31 0.77 -9.75
N GLN A 136 3.77 0.47 -8.54
CA GLN A 136 2.98 0.59 -7.32
C GLN A 136 3.89 0.79 -6.11
N SER A 137 3.38 1.49 -5.08
CA SER A 137 4.00 1.57 -3.77
C SER A 137 2.99 1.27 -2.67
N VAL A 138 3.45 0.62 -1.60
CA VAL A 138 2.66 0.30 -0.41
C VAL A 138 3.49 0.63 0.83
N THR A 139 2.89 1.35 1.77
CA THR A 139 3.54 1.69 3.05
C THR A 139 3.13 0.70 4.13
N VAL A 140 4.10 0.25 4.92
CA VAL A 140 3.91 -0.55 6.13
C VAL A 140 4.37 0.27 7.33
N ARG A 141 3.49 0.41 8.31
CA ARG A 141 3.81 1.09 9.57
C ARG A 141 4.25 0.07 10.61
N VAL A 142 5.33 0.39 11.30
CA VAL A 142 5.91 -0.45 12.36
C VAL A 142 5.95 0.37 13.64
N ARG A 143 5.63 -0.24 14.78
CA ARG A 143 5.72 0.43 16.08
C ARG A 143 6.13 -0.52 17.19
N GLY A 144 6.83 0.01 18.19
CA GLY A 144 7.21 -0.70 19.41
C GLY A 144 7.47 0.27 20.56
N ARG A 145 7.50 -0.23 21.79
CA ARG A 145 7.82 0.52 23.01
C ARG A 145 8.75 -0.30 23.89
N GLY A 146 9.81 0.30 24.38
CA GLY A 146 10.68 -0.27 25.41
C GLY A 146 10.18 0.01 26.84
N VAL A 147 10.38 -0.90 27.78
CA VAL A 147 10.15 -0.74 29.22
C VAL A 147 11.27 -1.36 30.03
#